data_a6e3a2ef4a1be7792c1a5936d9efbc76
#
_entry.id   a6e3a2ef4a1be7792c1a5936d9efbc76
#
_cell.length_a   1.000
_cell.length_b   1.000
_cell.length_c   1.000
_cell.angle_alpha   90.00
_cell.angle_beta   90.00
_cell.angle_gamma   90.00
#
_symmetry.space_group_name_H-M   'P 1'
#
loop_
_entity.id
_entity.type
_entity.pdbx_description
1 polymer ?
#
loop_
_entity_poly.entity_id
_entity_poly.type
_entity_poly.pdbx_seq_one_letter_code
_entity_poly.pdbx_strand_id
1 'polypeptide(L)'
;MPTAHVAILRGRSTVTRRRALPTTAATLTALATLTLTACGGGGDGTSDDIKGVDTAGGSPSVSASASQASGVQRPEIKLPTEFQLTFDRWTSSDGVEQAILNDTKEQLRAGYAAIIADEPDGGDALAFYDTKPGLSQDRQWIKTYTSKDLTVFGTLPAYDARTVLLGDNKTRAVVTYCTDESKAYTRNRKTKEVQGNPTGTDPKVFYSVTLAKNADGVWQNVSTGAKRGGC
;
A
#
# COMPACT_ATOMS: atom_id res chain seq x y z
N MET A 1 34.65 2.54 15.12
CA MET A 1 33.60 2.36 14.10
C MET A 1 32.85 1.09 14.45
N PRO A 2 31.63 1.11 14.97
CA PRO A 2 30.89 -0.11 15.26
C PRO A 2 29.98 -0.48 14.09
N THR A 3 30.26 -1.59 13.47
CA THR A 3 29.44 -2.31 12.52
C THR A 3 28.21 -2.86 13.21
N ALA A 4 27.03 -2.36 12.84
CA ALA A 4 25.77 -2.93 13.30
C ALA A 4 25.51 -4.27 12.60
N HIS A 5 25.83 -5.37 13.26
CA HIS A 5 25.43 -6.71 12.85
C HIS A 5 23.93 -6.88 13.20
N VAL A 6 23.10 -7.02 12.18
CA VAL A 6 21.75 -7.54 12.34
C VAL A 6 21.85 -9.03 12.65
N ALA A 7 21.65 -9.40 13.92
CA ALA A 7 21.60 -10.78 14.36
C ALA A 7 20.28 -11.42 13.91
N ILE A 8 20.37 -12.34 12.94
CA ILE A 8 19.25 -13.22 12.58
C ILE A 8 19.10 -14.27 13.69
N LEU A 9 18.10 -14.07 14.56
CA LEU A 9 17.69 -15.10 15.52
C LEU A 9 16.96 -16.22 14.78
N ARG A 10 17.67 -17.34 14.56
CA ARG A 10 17.08 -18.61 14.15
C ARG A 10 16.28 -19.19 15.30
N GLY A 11 14.96 -18.93 15.33
CA GLY A 11 14.03 -19.65 16.19
C GLY A 11 13.85 -21.09 15.72
N ARG A 12 14.34 -22.06 16.47
CA ARG A 12 14.00 -23.48 16.33
C ARG A 12 12.56 -23.69 16.80
N SER A 13 11.63 -23.86 15.88
CA SER A 13 10.26 -24.30 16.21
C SER A 13 10.26 -25.80 16.45
N THR A 14 10.10 -26.21 17.69
CA THR A 14 9.77 -27.59 18.05
C THR A 14 8.30 -27.85 17.75
N VAL A 15 8.04 -28.65 16.74
CA VAL A 15 6.70 -29.11 16.35
C VAL A 15 6.24 -30.15 17.38
N THR A 16 5.35 -29.76 18.29
CA THR A 16 4.64 -30.69 19.16
C THR A 16 3.39 -31.18 18.43
N ARG A 17 3.45 -32.40 17.92
CA ARG A 17 2.30 -33.17 17.38
C ARG A 17 1.29 -33.41 18.49
N ARG A 18 0.13 -32.77 18.45
CA ARG A 18 -1.04 -33.18 19.22
C ARG A 18 -2.00 -33.94 18.32
N ARG A 19 -2.32 -35.17 18.77
CA ARG A 19 -3.24 -36.14 18.13
C ARG A 19 -4.65 -35.57 18.04
N ALA A 20 -5.27 -35.81 16.89
CA ALA A 20 -6.68 -35.61 16.63
C ALA A 20 -7.55 -36.65 17.34
N LEU A 21 -8.68 -36.21 17.87
CA LEU A 21 -9.83 -37.05 18.20
C LEU A 21 -11.01 -36.59 17.31
N PRO A 22 -11.77 -37.53 16.74
CA PRO A 22 -12.91 -37.19 15.89
C PRO A 22 -14.17 -37.04 16.74
N THR A 23 -14.97 -36.03 16.50
CA THR A 23 -16.37 -35.96 16.95
C THR A 23 -17.29 -35.73 15.77
N THR A 24 -18.24 -36.63 15.71
CA THR A 24 -19.31 -36.89 14.76
C THR A 24 -20.36 -35.79 14.71
N ALA A 25 -20.83 -35.55 13.50
CA ALA A 25 -22.18 -35.32 12.98
C ALA A 25 -23.25 -34.58 13.84
N ALA A 26 -23.86 -33.58 13.24
CA ALA A 26 -25.32 -33.43 13.23
C ALA A 26 -25.72 -32.54 12.05
N THR A 27 -26.47 -33.12 11.15
CA THR A 27 -27.23 -32.57 10.04
C THR A 27 -28.43 -31.78 10.55
N LEU A 28 -28.65 -30.57 10.00
CA LEU A 28 -29.98 -29.96 10.00
C LEU A 28 -30.17 -29.18 8.70
N THR A 29 -30.99 -29.78 7.83
CA THR A 29 -31.63 -29.22 6.66
C THR A 29 -32.67 -28.18 7.05
N ALA A 30 -32.64 -27.00 6.46
CA ALA A 30 -33.82 -26.13 6.37
C ALA A 30 -33.84 -25.48 4.98
N LEU A 31 -34.80 -25.95 4.17
CA LEU A 31 -35.26 -25.27 2.96
C LEU A 31 -36.07 -24.02 3.35
N ALA A 32 -35.80 -22.90 2.70
CA ALA A 32 -36.76 -21.83 2.56
C ALA A 32 -36.64 -21.22 1.17
N THR A 33 -37.64 -21.53 0.38
CA THR A 33 -38.02 -20.88 -0.87
C THR A 33 -38.69 -19.55 -0.57
N LEU A 34 -38.54 -18.53 -1.43
CA LEU A 34 -39.55 -17.49 -1.77
C LEU A 34 -38.87 -16.41 -2.63
N THR A 35 -39.23 -16.37 -3.84
CA THR A 35 -40.19 -15.65 -4.71
C THR A 35 -39.63 -14.36 -5.31
N LEU A 36 -39.60 -14.41 -6.65
CA LEU A 36 -39.44 -13.27 -7.56
C LEU A 36 -40.60 -12.30 -7.44
N THR A 37 -40.30 -11.00 -7.47
CA THR A 37 -41.22 -10.00 -7.99
C THR A 37 -40.46 -9.09 -8.96
N ALA A 38 -40.87 -9.21 -10.20
CA ALA A 38 -40.58 -8.28 -11.29
C ALA A 38 -41.64 -7.16 -11.29
N CYS A 39 -41.20 -5.93 -11.49
CA CYS A 39 -42.03 -4.81 -12.01
C CYS A 39 -40.99 -3.83 -12.59
N GLY A 40 -40.91 -3.51 -13.82
CA GLY A 40 -41.74 -3.14 -14.92
C GLY A 40 -42.07 -1.64 -14.87
N GLY A 41 -41.45 -0.80 -15.74
CA GLY A 41 -41.85 0.60 -15.91
C GLY A 41 -40.86 1.37 -16.76
N GLY A 42 -41.17 1.52 -18.07
CA GLY A 42 -40.46 2.34 -19.01
C GLY A 42 -40.86 3.82 -18.93
N GLY A 43 -40.08 4.68 -19.54
CA GLY A 43 -40.33 6.11 -19.72
C GLY A 43 -39.33 6.71 -20.68
N ASP A 44 -39.75 6.88 -21.92
CA ASP A 44 -39.15 7.70 -22.96
C ASP A 44 -39.03 9.17 -22.56
N GLY A 45 -38.02 9.88 -23.10
CA GLY A 45 -37.98 11.35 -23.00
C GLY A 45 -36.69 11.97 -23.55
N THR A 46 -36.62 12.06 -24.88
CA THR A 46 -36.14 13.19 -25.74
C THR A 46 -34.83 13.92 -25.40
N SER A 47 -34.02 13.91 -26.42
CA SER A 47 -32.88 14.78 -26.77
C SER A 47 -33.14 16.26 -26.55
N ASP A 48 -32.11 17.00 -26.06
CA ASP A 48 -31.87 18.36 -26.55
C ASP A 48 -30.35 18.65 -26.63
N ASP A 49 -29.98 18.99 -27.83
CA ASP A 49 -28.70 19.48 -28.36
C ASP A 49 -28.40 20.87 -27.74
N ILE A 50 -27.20 21.05 -27.16
CA ILE A 50 -26.65 22.41 -27.04
C ILE A 50 -25.21 22.43 -27.58
N LYS A 51 -25.08 23.15 -28.67
CA LYS A 51 -23.93 23.47 -29.48
C LYS A 51 -23.06 24.53 -28.80
N GLY A 52 -21.76 24.24 -28.71
CA GLY A 52 -20.62 25.13 -28.96
C GLY A 52 -20.37 26.33 -28.05
N VAL A 53 -19.17 26.38 -27.50
CA VAL A 53 -18.25 27.53 -27.65
C VAL A 53 -16.80 27.04 -27.40
N ASP A 54 -15.93 27.21 -28.37
CA ASP A 54 -14.47 27.18 -28.28
C ASP A 54 -13.96 28.31 -27.38
N THR A 55 -13.07 28.02 -26.44
CA THR A 55 -12.02 28.99 -26.07
C THR A 55 -10.79 28.24 -25.55
N ALA A 56 -9.68 28.51 -26.21
CA ALA A 56 -8.35 28.01 -25.91
C ALA A 56 -7.80 28.55 -24.59
N GLY A 57 -6.95 27.75 -23.95
CA GLY A 57 -5.90 28.30 -23.09
C GLY A 57 -5.81 27.68 -21.72
N GLY A 58 -4.68 26.99 -21.45
CA GLY A 58 -4.21 26.72 -20.10
C GLY A 58 -4.34 25.26 -19.67
N SER A 59 -3.27 24.54 -19.90
CA SER A 59 -3.06 23.21 -19.30
C SER A 59 -2.74 23.35 -17.81
N PRO A 60 -3.59 22.91 -16.89
CA PRO A 60 -3.11 22.47 -15.60
C PRO A 60 -2.96 20.96 -15.66
N SER A 61 -1.74 20.48 -15.48
CA SER A 61 -1.45 19.09 -15.18
C SER A 61 -2.10 18.75 -13.83
N VAL A 62 -3.38 18.46 -13.87
CA VAL A 62 -4.08 17.84 -12.75
C VAL A 62 -3.84 16.34 -12.88
N SER A 63 -2.94 15.84 -12.03
CA SER A 63 -2.87 14.43 -11.72
C SER A 63 -4.22 14.06 -11.09
N ALA A 64 -5.21 13.75 -11.92
CA ALA A 64 -6.50 13.28 -11.49
C ALA A 64 -6.29 11.87 -10.90
N SER A 65 -6.33 11.77 -9.59
CA SER A 65 -6.47 10.53 -8.84
C SER A 65 -7.81 9.90 -9.23
N ALA A 66 -7.81 9.07 -10.27
CA ALA A 66 -8.95 8.25 -10.63
C ALA A 66 -9.04 7.07 -9.68
N SER A 67 -9.71 7.23 -8.54
CA SER A 67 -10.21 6.13 -7.73
C SER A 67 -11.22 6.62 -6.69
N GLN A 68 -12.39 7.06 -7.16
CA GLN A 68 -13.56 7.23 -6.28
C GLN A 68 -14.64 6.23 -6.68
N ALA A 69 -14.46 4.95 -6.37
CA ALA A 69 -15.50 3.94 -6.49
C ALA A 69 -16.14 3.55 -5.13
N SER A 70 -15.69 4.10 -4.03
CA SER A 70 -16.34 4.02 -2.71
C SER A 70 -16.37 5.43 -2.12
N GLY A 71 -17.49 5.87 -1.55
CA GLY A 71 -17.64 7.19 -0.92
C GLY A 71 -16.76 7.42 0.32
N VAL A 72 -15.66 6.71 0.43
CA VAL A 72 -14.68 6.79 1.52
C VAL A 72 -13.74 7.95 1.26
N GLN A 73 -13.69 8.88 2.20
CA GLN A 73 -12.76 10.00 2.16
C GLN A 73 -11.35 9.49 2.50
N ARG A 74 -10.46 9.49 1.50
CA ARG A 74 -9.05 9.12 1.66
C ARG A 74 -8.24 10.30 2.18
N PRO A 75 -7.26 10.08 3.09
CA PRO A 75 -6.38 11.14 3.57
C PRO A 75 -5.53 11.71 2.42
N GLU A 76 -5.34 13.03 2.41
CA GLU A 76 -4.40 13.68 1.51
C GLU A 76 -2.97 13.56 2.06
N ILE A 77 -2.06 12.96 1.28
CA ILE A 77 -0.67 12.75 1.67
C ILE A 77 0.24 13.63 0.84
N LYS A 78 0.93 14.57 1.50
CA LYS A 78 1.88 15.49 0.88
C LYS A 78 3.31 15.10 1.20
N LEU A 79 4.12 14.93 0.16
CA LEU A 79 5.56 14.77 0.28
C LEU A 79 6.23 16.09 -0.14
N PRO A 80 7.29 16.53 0.55
CA PRO A 80 8.03 17.72 0.14
C PRO A 80 8.74 17.47 -1.20
N THR A 81 9.02 18.55 -1.94
CA THR A 81 9.69 18.49 -3.24
C THR A 81 11.11 17.90 -3.18
N GLU A 82 11.74 17.95 -2.00
CA GLU A 82 13.06 17.36 -1.76
C GLU A 82 13.05 15.82 -1.78
N PHE A 83 11.90 15.18 -1.59
CA PHE A 83 11.76 13.73 -1.68
C PHE A 83 10.76 13.34 -2.77
N GLN A 84 11.28 12.74 -3.83
CA GLN A 84 10.50 12.31 -5.00
C GLN A 84 10.31 10.80 -4.97
N LEU A 85 9.16 10.34 -4.51
CA LEU A 85 8.72 8.96 -4.63
C LEU A 85 7.93 8.82 -5.94
N THR A 86 8.50 8.10 -6.91
CA THR A 86 7.90 7.92 -8.23
C THR A 86 7.45 6.50 -8.45
N PHE A 87 6.41 6.31 -9.28
CA PHE A 87 5.80 5.01 -9.54
C PHE A 87 5.78 4.74 -11.05
N ASP A 88 6.61 3.79 -11.51
CA ASP A 88 6.66 3.36 -12.90
C ASP A 88 5.95 2.02 -13.07
N ARG A 89 5.07 1.92 -14.07
CA ARG A 89 4.28 0.71 -14.36
C ARG A 89 3.41 0.23 -13.19
N TRP A 90 2.83 1.17 -12.46
CA TRP A 90 1.85 0.92 -11.40
C TRP A 90 0.43 1.13 -11.93
N THR A 91 0.11 0.44 -13.03
CA THR A 91 -1.19 0.54 -13.70
C THR A 91 -1.70 -0.85 -14.08
N SER A 92 -3.02 -1.04 -14.01
CA SER A 92 -3.72 -2.21 -14.50
C SER A 92 -5.01 -1.78 -15.21
N SER A 93 -5.41 -2.53 -16.22
CA SER A 93 -6.74 -2.38 -16.86
C SER A 93 -7.85 -3.02 -16.03
N ASP A 94 -7.52 -3.90 -15.08
CA ASP A 94 -8.48 -4.45 -14.12
C ASP A 94 -8.70 -3.44 -12.98
N GLY A 95 -9.98 -3.08 -12.74
CA GLY A 95 -10.33 -2.06 -11.75
C GLY A 95 -10.00 -2.46 -10.31
N VAL A 96 -10.04 -3.75 -9.99
CA VAL A 96 -9.70 -4.24 -8.64
C VAL A 96 -8.19 -4.18 -8.43
N GLU A 97 -7.40 -4.64 -9.40
CA GLU A 97 -5.94 -4.52 -9.34
C GLU A 97 -5.48 -3.08 -9.28
N GLN A 98 -6.11 -2.19 -10.08
CA GLN A 98 -5.79 -0.76 -10.04
C GLN A 98 -6.10 -0.14 -8.66
N ALA A 99 -7.21 -0.53 -8.01
CA ALA A 99 -7.52 -0.08 -6.66
C ALA A 99 -6.47 -0.55 -5.64
N ILE A 100 -6.02 -1.80 -5.74
CA ILE A 100 -4.94 -2.37 -4.92
C ILE A 100 -3.65 -1.57 -5.11
N LEU A 101 -3.25 -1.30 -6.35
CA LEU A 101 -2.05 -0.53 -6.66
C LEU A 101 -2.14 0.90 -6.13
N ASN A 102 -3.30 1.53 -6.23
CA ASN A 102 -3.50 2.89 -5.73
C ASN A 102 -3.39 2.98 -4.22
N ASP A 103 -4.07 2.07 -3.49
CA ASP A 103 -4.02 2.06 -2.03
C ASP A 103 -2.60 1.71 -1.52
N THR A 104 -1.88 0.81 -2.21
CA THR A 104 -0.47 0.49 -1.90
C THR A 104 0.46 1.69 -2.14
N LYS A 105 0.24 2.48 -3.20
CA LYS A 105 0.98 3.74 -3.43
C LYS A 105 0.80 4.71 -2.26
N GLU A 106 -0.45 4.92 -1.86
CA GLU A 106 -0.75 5.89 -0.79
C GLU A 106 -0.24 5.39 0.56
N GLN A 107 -0.29 4.09 0.85
CA GLN A 107 0.32 3.51 2.04
C GLN A 107 1.84 3.78 2.09
N LEU A 108 2.54 3.55 0.97
CA LEU A 108 3.98 3.82 0.87
C LEU A 108 4.29 5.32 1.04
N ARG A 109 3.48 6.20 0.44
CA ARG A 109 3.58 7.65 0.60
C ARG A 109 3.37 8.07 2.06
N ALA A 110 2.38 7.48 2.75
CA ALA A 110 2.10 7.76 4.15
C ALA A 110 3.27 7.40 5.07
N GLY A 111 3.90 6.24 4.84
CA GLY A 111 5.07 5.81 5.60
C GLY A 111 6.26 6.77 5.45
N TYR A 112 6.57 7.21 4.24
CA TYR A 112 7.63 8.20 4.01
C TYR A 112 7.25 9.59 4.54
N ALA A 113 5.98 10.00 4.42
CA ALA A 113 5.51 11.25 5.02
C ALA A 113 5.73 11.26 6.53
N ALA A 114 5.42 10.18 7.22
CA ALA A 114 5.63 10.02 8.65
C ALA A 114 7.12 10.11 9.04
N ILE A 115 8.02 9.46 8.27
CA ILE A 115 9.48 9.61 8.48
C ILE A 115 9.88 11.08 8.32
N ILE A 116 9.42 11.76 7.27
CA ILE A 116 9.80 13.14 6.96
C ILE A 116 9.25 14.11 8.01
N ALA A 117 8.03 13.89 8.48
CA ALA A 117 7.38 14.70 9.52
C ALA A 117 7.90 14.42 10.94
N ASP A 118 8.75 13.40 11.13
CA ASP A 118 9.22 12.94 12.44
C ASP A 118 8.08 12.40 13.34
N GLU A 119 7.17 11.65 12.72
CA GLU A 119 6.01 11.03 13.37
C GLU A 119 6.28 9.53 13.64
N PRO A 120 6.88 9.16 14.79
CA PRO A 120 7.27 7.76 15.06
C PRO A 120 6.10 6.79 15.15
N ASP A 121 4.90 7.29 15.35
CA ASP A 121 3.67 6.49 15.41
C ASP A 121 2.89 6.44 14.08
N GLY A 122 3.43 7.07 13.01
CA GLY A 122 2.98 6.91 11.64
C GLY A 122 1.83 7.83 11.19
N GLY A 123 1.22 8.56 12.13
CA GLY A 123 0.10 9.46 11.83
C GLY A 123 -1.19 8.75 11.34
N ASP A 124 -2.25 9.54 11.14
CA ASP A 124 -3.59 9.05 10.77
C ASP A 124 -3.62 8.48 9.33
N ALA A 125 -2.82 9.07 8.43
CA ALA A 125 -2.79 8.61 7.03
C ALA A 125 -2.24 7.18 6.92
N LEU A 126 -1.18 6.85 7.65
CA LEU A 126 -0.65 5.48 7.66
C LEU A 126 -1.64 4.52 8.34
N ALA A 127 -2.25 4.92 9.47
CA ALA A 127 -3.26 4.10 10.15
C ALA A 127 -4.49 3.81 9.27
N PHE A 128 -4.81 4.69 8.31
CA PHE A 128 -5.88 4.47 7.34
C PHE A 128 -5.56 3.34 6.36
N TYR A 129 -4.30 3.26 5.89
CA TYR A 129 -3.86 2.28 4.90
C TYR A 129 -3.24 1.02 5.50
N ASP A 130 -3.22 0.89 6.82
CA ASP A 130 -2.69 -0.28 7.51
C ASP A 130 -3.74 -0.99 8.34
N THR A 131 -3.64 -2.32 8.41
CA THR A 131 -4.25 -3.10 9.47
C THR A 131 -3.46 -2.91 10.78
N LYS A 132 -4.00 -3.33 11.93
CA LYS A 132 -3.26 -3.25 13.20
C LYS A 132 -1.87 -3.93 13.14
N PRO A 133 -1.71 -5.15 12.56
CA PRO A 133 -0.38 -5.77 12.39
C PRO A 133 0.52 -4.97 11.44
N GLY A 134 0.02 -4.51 10.29
CA GLY A 134 0.76 -3.69 9.34
C GLY A 134 1.29 -2.41 9.98
N LEU A 135 0.41 -1.67 10.64
CA LEU A 135 0.76 -0.44 11.35
C LEU A 135 1.83 -0.67 12.44
N SER A 136 1.76 -1.79 13.15
CA SER A 136 2.80 -2.14 14.12
C SER A 136 4.16 -2.36 13.48
N GLN A 137 4.20 -3.02 12.31
CA GLN A 137 5.42 -3.24 11.54
C GLN A 137 5.97 -1.92 10.98
N ASP A 138 5.12 -1.09 10.40
CA ASP A 138 5.53 0.16 9.79
C ASP A 138 6.01 1.18 10.81
N ARG A 139 5.42 1.23 12.00
CA ARG A 139 5.93 2.01 13.14
C ARG A 139 7.34 1.58 13.55
N GLN A 140 7.65 0.29 13.52
CA GLN A 140 9.01 -0.19 13.79
C GLN A 140 9.99 0.28 12.70
N TRP A 141 9.58 0.22 11.44
CA TRP A 141 10.37 0.72 10.32
C TRP A 141 10.59 2.23 10.42
N ILE A 142 9.55 3.03 10.65
CA ILE A 142 9.65 4.48 10.86
C ILE A 142 10.60 4.82 12.00
N LYS A 143 10.51 4.10 13.12
CA LYS A 143 11.39 4.29 14.29
C LYS A 143 12.85 3.99 13.99
N THR A 144 13.19 3.23 12.96
CA THR A 144 14.60 3.06 12.55
C THR A 144 15.23 4.36 12.03
N TYR A 145 14.42 5.31 11.60
CA TYR A 145 14.82 6.66 11.17
C TYR A 145 14.64 7.68 12.30
N THR A 146 13.43 7.84 12.83
CA THR A 146 13.09 8.90 13.78
C THR A 146 13.88 8.81 15.09
N SER A 147 14.13 7.59 15.60
CA SER A 147 14.95 7.40 16.82
C SER A 147 16.42 7.83 16.65
N LYS A 148 16.88 8.06 15.43
CA LYS A 148 18.22 8.53 15.09
C LYS A 148 18.23 9.96 14.55
N ASP A 149 17.13 10.67 14.68
CA ASP A 149 16.90 11.99 14.10
C ASP A 149 17.12 12.03 12.57
N LEU A 150 16.83 10.95 11.85
CA LEU A 150 16.99 10.86 10.40
C LEU A 150 15.71 11.27 9.66
N THR A 151 15.88 11.96 8.55
CA THR A 151 14.87 12.18 7.51
C THR A 151 15.37 11.61 6.18
N VAL A 152 14.51 11.53 5.19
CA VAL A 152 14.83 11.07 3.84
C VAL A 152 14.69 12.20 2.83
N PHE A 153 15.50 12.16 1.75
CA PHE A 153 15.40 13.06 0.61
C PHE A 153 16.00 12.43 -0.64
N GLY A 154 15.86 13.09 -1.79
CA GLY A 154 16.33 12.58 -3.08
C GLY A 154 15.21 11.90 -3.86
N THR A 155 15.55 10.93 -4.69
CA THR A 155 14.61 10.25 -5.60
C THR A 155 14.58 8.76 -5.32
N LEU A 156 13.38 8.24 -5.10
CA LEU A 156 13.12 6.82 -4.87
C LEU A 156 12.09 6.33 -5.90
N PRO A 157 12.49 5.74 -7.02
CA PRO A 157 11.57 5.08 -7.93
C PRO A 157 11.10 3.75 -7.36
N ALA A 158 9.79 3.52 -7.41
CA ALA A 158 9.14 2.23 -7.21
C ALA A 158 8.61 1.74 -8.56
N TYR A 159 8.98 0.55 -8.98
CA TYR A 159 8.72 0.06 -10.33
C TYR A 159 8.37 -1.42 -10.36
N ASP A 160 7.87 -1.89 -11.53
CA ASP A 160 7.53 -3.28 -11.79
C ASP A 160 6.52 -3.87 -10.80
N ALA A 161 5.50 -3.07 -10.44
CA ALA A 161 4.45 -3.55 -9.55
C ALA A 161 3.62 -4.66 -10.21
N ARG A 162 3.38 -5.73 -9.45
CA ARG A 162 2.54 -6.86 -9.83
C ARG A 162 1.58 -7.18 -8.71
N THR A 163 0.33 -7.46 -9.05
CA THR A 163 -0.73 -7.82 -8.12
C THR A 163 -1.16 -9.26 -8.31
N VAL A 164 -1.36 -9.96 -7.20
CA VAL A 164 -1.96 -11.29 -7.18
C VAL A 164 -3.10 -11.29 -6.16
N LEU A 165 -4.33 -11.50 -6.63
CA LEU A 165 -5.50 -11.71 -5.77
C LEU A 165 -5.47 -13.10 -5.15
N LEU A 166 -5.82 -13.20 -3.87
CA LEU A 166 -5.80 -14.44 -3.10
C LEU A 166 -7.21 -14.85 -2.67
N GLY A 167 -7.49 -16.15 -2.80
CA GLY A 167 -8.76 -16.77 -2.39
C GLY A 167 -9.95 -16.39 -3.27
N ASP A 168 -11.04 -17.15 -3.14
CA ASP A 168 -12.23 -17.04 -4.00
C ASP A 168 -13.01 -15.74 -3.75
N ASN A 169 -12.97 -15.22 -2.53
CA ASN A 169 -13.67 -13.99 -2.13
C ASN A 169 -12.94 -12.70 -2.55
N LYS A 170 -11.72 -12.80 -3.06
CA LYS A 170 -10.91 -11.67 -3.56
C LYS A 170 -10.80 -10.48 -2.58
N THR A 171 -10.72 -10.78 -1.28
CA THR A 171 -10.55 -9.77 -0.22
C THR A 171 -9.11 -9.70 0.31
N ARG A 172 -8.22 -10.48 -0.27
CA ARG A 172 -6.79 -10.49 0.04
C ARG A 172 -5.98 -10.41 -1.25
N ALA A 173 -4.83 -9.76 -1.17
CA ALA A 173 -3.92 -9.64 -2.30
C ALA A 173 -2.46 -9.64 -1.84
N VAL A 174 -1.57 -9.89 -2.78
CA VAL A 174 -0.14 -9.62 -2.66
C VAL A 174 0.25 -8.65 -3.76
N VAL A 175 0.96 -7.58 -3.40
CA VAL A 175 1.64 -6.70 -4.35
C VAL A 175 3.13 -6.92 -4.20
N THR A 176 3.82 -7.15 -5.31
CA THR A 176 5.28 -7.15 -5.35
C THR A 176 5.76 -5.99 -6.21
N TYR A 177 6.87 -5.36 -5.81
CA TYR A 177 7.49 -4.29 -6.57
C TYR A 177 8.97 -4.16 -6.20
N CYS A 178 9.69 -3.39 -6.99
CA CYS A 178 11.08 -3.01 -6.72
C CYS A 178 11.21 -1.53 -6.42
N THR A 179 12.20 -1.16 -5.60
CA THR A 179 12.69 0.22 -5.51
C THR A 179 14.15 0.30 -5.88
N ASP A 180 14.61 1.48 -6.30
CA ASP A 180 16.03 1.80 -6.49
C ASP A 180 16.44 2.93 -5.55
N GLU A 181 17.19 2.60 -4.52
CA GLU A 181 17.67 3.54 -3.50
C GLU A 181 18.97 4.26 -3.88
N SER A 182 19.47 4.11 -5.12
CA SER A 182 20.76 4.70 -5.56
C SER A 182 20.81 6.22 -5.44
N LYS A 183 19.66 6.88 -5.51
CA LYS A 183 19.49 8.34 -5.41
C LYS A 183 18.62 8.77 -4.21
N ALA A 184 18.34 7.86 -3.28
CA ALA A 184 17.67 8.14 -2.03
C ALA A 184 18.69 8.20 -0.90
N TYR A 185 18.59 9.22 -0.06
CA TYR A 185 19.55 9.52 0.99
C TYR A 185 18.82 9.76 2.31
N THR A 186 19.54 9.53 3.40
CA THR A 186 19.13 9.98 4.73
C THR A 186 19.92 11.22 5.12
N ARG A 187 19.30 12.11 5.90
CA ARG A 187 19.96 13.28 6.50
C ARG A 187 19.63 13.31 7.98
N ASN A 188 20.65 13.47 8.81
CA ASN A 188 20.41 13.73 10.22
C ASN A 188 19.86 15.15 10.41
N ARG A 189 18.74 15.29 11.12
CA ARG A 189 18.04 16.58 11.30
C ARG A 189 18.86 17.59 12.06
N LYS A 190 19.67 17.13 13.04
CA LYS A 190 20.49 17.96 13.91
C LYS A 190 21.85 18.27 13.30
N THR A 191 22.60 17.23 12.92
CA THR A 191 23.99 17.39 12.43
C THR A 191 24.08 17.76 10.96
N LYS A 192 22.96 17.56 10.19
CA LYS A 192 22.89 17.71 8.72
C LYS A 192 23.76 16.72 7.95
N GLU A 193 24.35 15.74 8.63
CA GLU A 193 25.10 14.67 7.99
C GLU A 193 24.22 13.86 7.04
N VAL A 194 24.74 13.61 5.84
CA VAL A 194 24.07 12.89 4.76
C VAL A 194 24.69 11.52 4.59
N GLN A 195 23.86 10.50 4.46
CA GLN A 195 24.26 9.12 4.19
C GLN A 195 23.45 8.55 3.04
N GLY A 196 24.13 7.94 2.07
CA GLY A 196 23.55 7.12 1.01
C GLY A 196 23.73 5.64 1.30
N ASN A 197 23.47 4.81 0.30
CA ASN A 197 23.77 3.39 0.39
C ASN A 197 25.27 3.15 0.60
N PRO A 198 25.65 2.24 1.51
CA PRO A 198 27.05 1.87 1.68
C PRO A 198 27.66 1.34 0.38
N THR A 199 28.94 1.64 0.14
CA THR A 199 29.67 1.14 -1.03
C THR A 199 29.59 -0.39 -1.10
N GLY A 200 29.27 -0.93 -2.29
CA GLY A 200 29.12 -2.38 -2.52
C GLY A 200 27.77 -2.96 -2.09
N THR A 201 26.85 -2.12 -1.58
CA THR A 201 25.49 -2.54 -1.28
C THR A 201 24.63 -2.37 -2.54
N ASP A 202 23.89 -3.42 -2.93
CA ASP A 202 22.93 -3.32 -4.03
C ASP A 202 21.84 -2.31 -3.65
N PRO A 203 21.63 -1.23 -4.43
CA PRO A 203 20.60 -0.25 -4.13
C PRO A 203 19.18 -0.73 -4.39
N LYS A 204 19.00 -1.83 -5.10
CA LYS A 204 17.69 -2.35 -5.46
C LYS A 204 17.12 -3.22 -4.36
N VAL A 205 15.86 -2.97 -4.03
CA VAL A 205 15.14 -3.71 -2.99
C VAL A 205 13.82 -4.23 -3.55
N PHE A 206 13.64 -5.53 -3.49
CA PHE A 206 12.37 -6.19 -3.79
C PHE A 206 11.47 -6.15 -2.56
N TYR A 207 10.21 -5.81 -2.77
CA TYR A 207 9.17 -5.79 -1.75
C TYR A 207 8.05 -6.77 -2.08
N SER A 208 7.48 -7.36 -1.03
CA SER A 208 6.26 -8.17 -1.10
C SER A 208 5.32 -7.72 0.01
N VAL A 209 4.20 -7.14 -0.37
CA VAL A 209 3.19 -6.57 0.53
C VAL A 209 1.95 -7.44 0.51
N THR A 210 1.55 -7.96 1.66
CA THR A 210 0.28 -8.66 1.82
C THR A 210 -0.80 -7.66 2.21
N LEU A 211 -1.93 -7.69 1.52
CA LEU A 211 -3.03 -6.75 1.68
C LEU A 211 -4.32 -7.46 2.06
N ALA A 212 -5.17 -6.77 2.81
CA ALA A 212 -6.54 -7.17 3.08
C ALA A 212 -7.50 -5.99 2.79
N LYS A 213 -8.63 -6.28 2.14
CA LYS A 213 -9.66 -5.29 1.87
C LYS A 213 -10.56 -5.14 3.09
N ASN A 214 -10.71 -3.93 3.61
CA ASN A 214 -11.61 -3.64 4.72
C ASN A 214 -13.08 -3.49 4.27
N ALA A 215 -14.00 -3.27 5.22
CA ALA A 215 -15.42 -3.11 4.94
C ALA A 215 -15.73 -1.88 4.06
N ASP A 216 -14.91 -0.85 4.12
CA ASP A 216 -15.04 0.38 3.34
C ASP A 216 -14.43 0.26 1.94
N GLY A 217 -13.90 -0.90 1.59
CA GLY A 217 -13.30 -1.16 0.28
C GLY A 217 -11.86 -0.70 0.12
N VAL A 218 -11.20 -0.27 1.19
CA VAL A 218 -9.78 0.13 1.20
C VAL A 218 -8.90 -1.11 1.35
N TRP A 219 -7.84 -1.19 0.54
CA TRP A 219 -6.82 -2.22 0.66
C TRP A 219 -5.76 -1.79 1.67
N GLN A 220 -5.71 -2.49 2.79
CA GLN A 220 -4.83 -2.20 3.90
C GLN A 220 -3.64 -3.16 3.95
N ASN A 221 -2.44 -2.64 4.21
CA ASN A 221 -1.25 -3.45 4.45
C ASN A 221 -1.41 -4.31 5.71
N VAL A 222 -1.15 -5.58 5.56
CA VAL A 222 -1.10 -6.57 6.65
C VAL A 222 0.34 -6.83 7.09
N SER A 223 1.22 -6.93 6.10
CA SER A 223 2.65 -7.14 6.33
C SER A 223 3.46 -6.83 5.08
N THR A 224 4.67 -6.33 5.27
CA THR A 224 5.64 -6.04 4.22
C THR A 224 6.90 -6.84 4.46
N GLY A 225 7.31 -7.60 3.44
CA GLY A 225 8.62 -8.24 3.35
C GLY A 225 9.52 -7.47 2.40
N ALA A 226 10.82 -7.38 2.71
CA ALA A 226 11.81 -6.75 1.86
C ALA A 226 13.04 -7.63 1.67
N LYS A 227 13.60 -7.63 0.45
CA LYS A 227 14.85 -8.34 0.14
C LYS A 227 15.74 -7.47 -0.74
N ARG A 228 16.85 -7.03 -0.21
CA ARG A 228 17.87 -6.29 -0.98
C ARG A 228 18.53 -7.21 -2.02
N GLY A 229 18.78 -6.68 -3.22
CA GLY A 229 19.32 -7.46 -4.35
C GLY A 229 18.33 -8.52 -4.86
N GLY A 230 17.02 -8.34 -4.65
CA GLY A 230 15.96 -9.24 -5.09
C GLY A 230 15.30 -8.82 -6.41
N CYS A 231 15.73 -7.70 -6.98
CA CYS A 231 15.28 -7.19 -8.27
C CYS A 231 16.28 -7.55 -9.37
#